data_513761e203f0b9b6692bc8e0fb3425e5
#
_entry.id   513761e203f0b9b6692bc8e0fb3425e5
#
_cell.length_a   1.000
_cell.length_b   1.000
_cell.length_c   1.000
_cell.angle_alpha   90.00
_cell.angle_beta   90.00
_cell.angle_gamma   90.00
#
_symmetry.space_group_name_H-M   'P 1'
#
loop_
_entity.id
_entity.type
_entity.pdbx_description
1 polymer ?
#
loop_
_entity_poly.entity_id
_entity_poly.type
_entity_poly.pdbx_seq_one_letter_code
_entity_poly.pdbx_strand_id
1 'polypeptide(L)'
;VEHAGFRQAFATLNREGLNAAAACIGVGRGALEYAANYANQREVFGKVIGAFQVPQHWLADGAVRLEAARSLASRAAAIEVAGGNAELLAQMAKLVASEAAQHITLSGMQLMGGFGFSRELPMQRWFRDVRLWSFAPLNNEMVRNRIGERLLGLPRSY
;
A
#
# COMPACT_ATOMS: atom_id res chain seq x y z
N VAL A 1 -1.69 9.78 -33.39
CA VAL A 1 -3.04 10.02 -33.95
C VAL A 1 -3.56 11.28 -33.28
N GLU A 2 -3.89 12.32 -34.06
CA GLU A 2 -4.51 13.56 -33.55
C GLU A 2 -5.76 13.21 -32.72
N HIS A 3 -5.96 13.91 -31.58
CA HIS A 3 -7.06 13.71 -30.63
C HIS A 3 -7.07 12.38 -29.82
N ALA A 4 -6.02 11.53 -29.91
CA ALA A 4 -5.93 10.29 -29.14
C ALA A 4 -5.12 10.40 -27.84
N GLY A 5 -4.53 11.58 -27.55
CA GLY A 5 -3.62 11.77 -26.40
C GLY A 5 -4.26 11.41 -25.05
N PHE A 6 -5.51 11.79 -24.82
CA PHE A 6 -6.23 11.45 -23.60
C PHE A 6 -6.41 9.93 -23.42
N ARG A 7 -6.76 9.21 -24.48
CA ARG A 7 -6.88 7.75 -24.45
C ARG A 7 -5.52 7.07 -24.17
N GLN A 8 -4.44 7.58 -24.76
CA GLN A 8 -3.10 7.07 -24.54
C GLN A 8 -2.63 7.31 -23.12
N ALA A 9 -2.87 8.51 -22.56
CA ALA A 9 -2.57 8.82 -21.16
C ALA A 9 -3.31 7.90 -20.21
N PHE A 10 -4.60 7.65 -20.43
CA PHE A 10 -5.39 6.74 -19.60
C PHE A 10 -4.93 5.27 -19.68
N ALA A 11 -4.50 4.80 -20.84
CA ALA A 11 -3.93 3.46 -20.98
C ALA A 11 -2.62 3.32 -20.17
N THR A 12 -1.83 4.39 -20.07
CA THR A 12 -0.61 4.42 -19.24
C THR A 12 -0.94 4.41 -17.75
N LEU A 13 -1.97 5.16 -17.33
CA LEU A 13 -2.40 5.22 -15.91
C LEU A 13 -2.77 3.85 -15.31
N ASN A 14 -3.23 2.90 -16.14
CA ASN A 14 -3.53 1.55 -15.66
C ASN A 14 -2.26 0.78 -15.27
N ARG A 15 -1.20 0.90 -16.07
CA ARG A 15 0.12 0.32 -15.74
C ARG A 15 0.78 1.03 -14.56
N GLU A 16 0.63 2.33 -14.45
CA GLU A 16 1.10 3.10 -13.30
C GLU A 16 0.42 2.67 -11.99
N GLY A 17 -0.85 2.29 -12.01
CA GLY A 17 -1.54 1.71 -10.86
C GLY A 17 -0.86 0.44 -10.34
N LEU A 18 -0.45 -0.46 -11.24
CA LEU A 18 0.25 -1.69 -10.87
C LEU A 18 1.67 -1.40 -10.36
N ASN A 19 2.40 -0.47 -10.99
CA ASN A 19 3.71 -0.02 -10.53
C ASN A 19 3.62 0.63 -9.13
N ALA A 20 2.61 1.45 -8.89
CA ALA A 20 2.35 2.06 -7.58
C ALA A 20 2.05 0.99 -6.51
N ALA A 21 1.26 -0.04 -6.86
CA ALA A 21 1.02 -1.17 -5.97
C ALA A 21 2.32 -1.91 -5.62
N ALA A 22 3.16 -2.20 -6.61
CA ALA A 22 4.44 -2.86 -6.40
C ALA A 22 5.39 -2.03 -5.51
N ALA A 23 5.47 -0.71 -5.74
CA ALA A 23 6.25 0.21 -4.91
C ALA A 23 5.77 0.21 -3.45
N CYS A 24 4.45 0.32 -3.23
CA CYS A 24 3.85 0.27 -1.90
C CYS A 24 4.11 -1.06 -1.19
N ILE A 25 3.99 -2.19 -1.90
CA ILE A 25 4.27 -3.52 -1.36
C ILE A 25 5.75 -3.63 -0.96
N GLY A 26 6.66 -3.14 -1.79
CA GLY A 26 8.10 -3.14 -1.50
C GLY A 26 8.45 -2.34 -0.25
N VAL A 27 7.97 -1.10 -0.15
CA VAL A 27 8.19 -0.25 1.03
C VAL A 27 7.48 -0.83 2.26
N GLY A 28 6.23 -1.29 2.11
CA GLY A 28 5.46 -1.90 3.20
C GLY A 28 6.15 -3.13 3.77
N ARG A 29 6.72 -3.99 2.92
CA ARG A 29 7.50 -5.16 3.35
C ARG A 29 8.74 -4.74 4.13
N GLY A 30 9.55 -3.83 3.58
CA GLY A 30 10.76 -3.36 4.29
C GLY A 30 10.44 -2.70 5.62
N ALA A 31 9.35 -1.90 5.69
CA ALA A 31 8.91 -1.27 6.93
C ALA A 31 8.41 -2.28 7.96
N LEU A 32 7.67 -3.31 7.53
CA LEU A 32 7.18 -4.37 8.41
C LEU A 32 8.31 -5.20 8.99
N GLU A 33 9.26 -5.64 8.15
CA GLU A 33 10.45 -6.38 8.58
C GLU A 33 11.30 -5.56 9.56
N TYR A 34 11.49 -4.27 9.28
CA TYR A 34 12.23 -3.37 10.16
C TYR A 34 11.54 -3.18 11.51
N ALA A 35 10.22 -2.97 11.51
CA ALA A 35 9.43 -2.83 12.73
C ALA A 35 9.43 -4.12 13.58
N ALA A 36 9.33 -5.28 12.94
CA ALA A 36 9.39 -6.58 13.60
C ALA A 36 10.76 -6.81 14.25
N ASN A 37 11.86 -6.50 13.54
CA ASN A 37 13.21 -6.60 14.07
C ASN A 37 13.41 -5.67 15.26
N TYR A 38 12.94 -4.42 15.18
CA TYR A 38 12.98 -3.48 16.30
C TYR A 38 12.19 -4.00 17.50
N ALA A 39 11.00 -4.55 17.28
CA ALA A 39 10.15 -5.10 18.33
C ALA A 39 10.79 -6.29 19.06
N ASN A 40 11.61 -7.08 18.36
CA ASN A 40 12.34 -8.22 18.92
C ASN A 40 13.64 -7.83 19.68
N GLN A 41 14.08 -6.58 19.56
CA GLN A 41 15.32 -6.10 20.18
C GLN A 41 15.08 -5.08 21.29
N ARG A 42 14.06 -4.25 21.15
CA ARG A 42 13.77 -3.20 22.12
C ARG A 42 13.10 -3.76 23.34
N GLU A 43 13.74 -3.58 24.50
CA GLU A 43 13.18 -3.99 25.79
C GLU A 43 12.57 -2.82 26.55
N VAL A 44 11.41 -3.07 27.18
CA VAL A 44 10.75 -2.22 28.17
C VAL A 44 10.04 -3.11 29.19
N PHE A 45 9.97 -2.69 30.42
CA PHE A 45 9.34 -3.46 31.51
C PHE A 45 9.86 -4.91 31.61
N GLY A 46 11.16 -5.12 31.38
CA GLY A 46 11.82 -6.41 31.56
C GLY A 46 11.61 -7.44 30.45
N LYS A 47 11.02 -7.03 29.30
CA LYS A 47 10.87 -7.92 28.13
C LYS A 47 10.87 -7.13 26.83
N VAL A 48 11.12 -7.81 25.71
CA VAL A 48 11.05 -7.20 24.38
C VAL A 48 9.63 -6.70 24.07
N ILE A 49 9.52 -5.55 23.37
CA ILE A 49 8.21 -4.96 23.09
C ILE A 49 7.34 -5.86 22.19
N GLY A 50 7.95 -6.70 21.37
CA GLY A 50 7.25 -7.71 20.57
C GLY A 50 6.54 -8.80 21.38
N ALA A 51 6.81 -8.91 22.70
CA ALA A 51 6.10 -9.83 23.60
C ALA A 51 4.77 -9.25 24.14
N PHE A 52 4.41 -8.01 23.79
CA PHE A 52 3.12 -7.42 24.17
C PHE A 52 2.11 -7.58 23.04
N GLN A 53 0.84 -7.81 23.39
CA GLN A 53 -0.22 -8.08 22.40
C GLN A 53 -0.43 -6.96 21.40
N VAL A 54 -0.45 -5.70 21.83
CA VAL A 54 -0.72 -4.56 20.93
C VAL A 54 0.31 -4.44 19.82
N PRO A 55 1.64 -4.42 20.08
CA PRO A 55 2.65 -4.52 19.04
C PRO A 55 2.49 -5.73 18.10
N GLN A 56 2.19 -6.92 18.65
CA GLN A 56 1.95 -8.12 17.85
C GLN A 56 0.76 -7.95 16.91
N HIS A 57 -0.36 -7.41 17.39
CA HIS A 57 -1.56 -7.20 16.58
C HIS A 57 -1.30 -6.19 15.45
N TRP A 58 -0.61 -5.08 15.71
CA TRP A 58 -0.27 -4.10 14.68
C TRP A 58 0.59 -4.70 13.56
N LEU A 59 1.59 -5.50 13.93
CA LEU A 59 2.45 -6.17 12.95
C LEU A 59 1.71 -7.27 12.18
N ALA A 60 0.88 -8.04 12.85
CA ALA A 60 0.06 -9.08 12.22
C ALA A 60 -0.96 -8.48 11.24
N ASP A 61 -1.67 -7.42 11.62
CA ASP A 61 -2.59 -6.71 10.73
C ASP A 61 -1.86 -6.14 9.51
N GLY A 62 -0.66 -5.60 9.72
CA GLY A 62 0.21 -5.14 8.63
C GLY A 62 0.57 -6.26 7.67
N ALA A 63 0.95 -7.43 8.18
CA ALA A 63 1.30 -8.60 7.39
C ALA A 63 0.13 -9.11 6.54
N VAL A 64 -1.06 -9.24 7.15
CA VAL A 64 -2.28 -9.67 6.45
C VAL A 64 -2.65 -8.72 5.32
N ARG A 65 -2.65 -7.41 5.59
CA ARG A 65 -2.94 -6.37 4.59
C ARG A 65 -1.95 -6.39 3.43
N LEU A 66 -0.66 -6.56 3.74
CA LEU A 66 0.41 -6.62 2.74
C LEU A 66 0.26 -7.85 1.83
N GLU A 67 -0.05 -8.99 2.41
CA GLU A 67 -0.26 -10.23 1.65
C GLU A 67 -1.49 -10.16 0.75
N ALA A 68 -2.58 -9.57 1.23
CA ALA A 68 -3.77 -9.32 0.41
C ALA A 68 -3.45 -8.39 -0.77
N ALA A 69 -2.69 -7.31 -0.53
CA ALA A 69 -2.24 -6.40 -1.58
C ALA A 69 -1.36 -7.11 -2.62
N ARG A 70 -0.42 -7.93 -2.16
CA ARG A 70 0.48 -8.73 -3.01
C ARG A 70 -0.30 -9.69 -3.90
N SER A 71 -1.27 -10.38 -3.35
CA SER A 71 -2.12 -11.33 -4.08
C SER A 71 -2.92 -10.64 -5.20
N LEU A 72 -3.52 -9.47 -4.90
CA LEU A 72 -4.22 -8.66 -5.90
C LEU A 72 -3.28 -8.17 -7.01
N ALA A 73 -2.12 -7.65 -6.65
CA ALA A 73 -1.13 -7.15 -7.60
C ALA A 73 -0.60 -8.26 -8.51
N SER A 74 -0.27 -9.43 -7.95
CA SER A 74 0.20 -10.60 -8.71
C SER A 74 -0.86 -11.10 -9.69
N ARG A 75 -2.13 -11.14 -9.25
CA ARG A 75 -3.24 -11.52 -10.13
C ARG A 75 -3.46 -10.51 -11.26
N ALA A 76 -3.38 -9.21 -10.97
CA ALA A 76 -3.49 -8.16 -11.99
C ALA A 76 -2.35 -8.26 -13.01
N ALA A 77 -1.12 -8.48 -12.55
CA ALA A 77 0.05 -8.66 -13.41
C ALA A 77 -0.10 -9.89 -14.32
N ALA A 78 -0.57 -11.01 -13.79
CA ALA A 78 -0.79 -12.23 -14.58
C ALA A 78 -1.83 -12.03 -15.70
N ILE A 79 -2.92 -11.31 -15.42
CA ILE A 79 -3.94 -10.97 -16.43
C ILE A 79 -3.34 -10.06 -17.51
N GLU A 80 -2.57 -9.05 -17.13
CA GLU A 80 -1.90 -8.12 -18.06
C GLU A 80 -0.93 -8.86 -18.99
N VAL A 81 -0.11 -9.75 -18.42
CA VAL A 81 0.84 -10.58 -19.19
C VAL A 81 0.14 -11.52 -20.17
N ALA A 82 -1.04 -12.01 -19.80
CA ALA A 82 -1.88 -12.84 -20.67
C ALA A 82 -2.65 -12.03 -21.75
N GLY A 83 -2.45 -10.70 -21.81
CA GLY A 83 -3.15 -9.82 -22.76
C GLY A 83 -4.59 -9.51 -22.40
N GLY A 84 -5.02 -9.81 -21.16
CA GLY A 84 -6.35 -9.52 -20.65
C GLY A 84 -6.48 -8.08 -20.12
N ASN A 85 -7.69 -7.69 -19.76
CA ASN A 85 -7.97 -6.39 -19.15
C ASN A 85 -7.86 -6.47 -17.62
N ALA A 86 -6.75 -6.00 -17.09
CA ALA A 86 -6.50 -5.93 -15.65
C ALA A 86 -6.80 -4.56 -15.02
N GLU A 87 -7.35 -3.59 -15.77
CA GLU A 87 -7.49 -2.19 -15.36
C GLU A 87 -8.08 -2.04 -13.95
N LEU A 88 -9.27 -2.56 -13.73
CA LEU A 88 -9.96 -2.40 -12.45
C LEU A 88 -9.22 -3.13 -11.31
N LEU A 89 -8.69 -4.32 -11.59
CA LEU A 89 -7.96 -5.10 -10.60
C LEU A 89 -6.61 -4.44 -10.23
N ALA A 90 -5.92 -3.82 -11.18
CA ALA A 90 -4.70 -3.05 -10.93
C ALA A 90 -4.97 -1.83 -10.01
N GLN A 91 -6.10 -1.16 -10.22
CA GLN A 91 -6.53 -0.06 -9.35
C GLN A 91 -6.92 -0.54 -7.94
N MET A 92 -7.62 -1.67 -7.84
CA MET A 92 -7.90 -2.31 -6.54
C MET A 92 -6.61 -2.70 -5.82
N ALA A 93 -5.63 -3.27 -6.54
CA ALA A 93 -4.32 -3.60 -5.99
C ALA A 93 -3.59 -2.35 -5.47
N LYS A 94 -3.60 -1.25 -6.24
CA LYS A 94 -3.02 0.03 -5.83
C LYS A 94 -3.68 0.59 -4.57
N LEU A 95 -5.00 0.55 -4.51
CA LEU A 95 -5.77 1.01 -3.34
C LEU A 95 -5.35 0.25 -2.08
N VAL A 96 -5.45 -1.08 -2.12
CA VAL A 96 -5.13 -1.93 -0.97
C VAL A 96 -3.65 -1.82 -0.58
N ALA A 97 -2.72 -1.79 -1.57
CA ALA A 97 -1.30 -1.68 -1.31
C ALA A 97 -0.91 -0.35 -0.66
N SER A 98 -1.46 0.78 -1.14
CA SER A 98 -1.17 2.09 -0.55
C SER A 98 -1.70 2.23 0.88
N GLU A 99 -2.87 1.67 1.17
CA GLU A 99 -3.44 1.66 2.51
C GLU A 99 -2.70 0.71 3.46
N ALA A 100 -2.29 -0.46 2.96
CA ALA A 100 -1.45 -1.39 3.71
C ALA A 100 -0.11 -0.77 4.11
N ALA A 101 0.59 -0.14 3.16
CA ALA A 101 1.87 0.51 3.41
C ALA A 101 1.74 1.70 4.39
N GLN A 102 0.68 2.50 4.29
CA GLN A 102 0.39 3.57 5.25
C GLN A 102 0.12 3.01 6.66
N HIS A 103 -0.70 1.96 6.76
CA HIS A 103 -0.98 1.30 8.04
C HIS A 103 0.32 0.78 8.68
N ILE A 104 1.17 0.08 7.93
CA ILE A 104 2.42 -0.50 8.40
C ILE A 104 3.39 0.58 8.87
N THR A 105 3.57 1.64 8.08
CA THR A 105 4.52 2.70 8.43
C THR A 105 4.05 3.54 9.60
N LEU A 106 2.74 3.81 9.72
CA LEU A 106 2.15 4.49 10.86
C LEU A 106 2.30 3.66 12.15
N SER A 107 1.94 2.37 12.08
CA SER A 107 2.06 1.45 13.22
C SER A 107 3.53 1.25 13.61
N GLY A 108 4.43 1.17 12.63
CA GLY A 108 5.87 1.11 12.86
C GLY A 108 6.42 2.35 13.56
N MET A 109 6.01 3.55 13.15
CA MET A 109 6.36 4.79 13.87
C MET A 109 5.85 4.77 15.29
N GLN A 110 4.61 4.38 15.50
CA GLN A 110 4.00 4.31 16.84
C GLN A 110 4.75 3.31 17.74
N LEU A 111 5.10 2.14 17.19
CA LEU A 111 5.85 1.09 17.88
C LEU A 111 7.26 1.56 18.31
N MET A 112 7.92 2.36 17.48
CA MET A 112 9.26 2.89 17.76
C MET A 112 9.24 4.17 18.62
N GLY A 113 8.07 4.78 18.83
CA GLY A 113 7.94 6.02 19.59
C GLY A 113 8.77 7.16 18.99
N GLY A 114 9.45 7.95 19.82
CA GLY A 114 10.27 9.08 19.38
C GLY A 114 11.34 8.72 18.35
N PHE A 115 11.92 7.53 18.42
CA PHE A 115 12.89 7.05 17.42
C PHE A 115 12.25 6.86 16.05
N GLY A 116 11.02 6.37 15.97
CA GLY A 116 10.29 6.22 14.70
C GLY A 116 10.03 7.54 13.99
N PHE A 117 9.95 8.64 14.74
CA PHE A 117 9.77 9.99 14.23
C PHE A 117 11.10 10.69 13.88
N SER A 118 12.20 10.29 14.51
CA SER A 118 13.51 10.89 14.28
C SER A 118 14.07 10.54 12.89
N ARG A 119 15.06 11.34 12.41
CA ARG A 119 15.74 11.06 11.14
C ARG A 119 16.79 9.95 11.24
N GLU A 120 17.09 9.48 12.43
CA GLU A 120 18.05 8.40 12.68
C GLU A 120 17.58 7.06 12.14
N LEU A 121 16.24 6.83 12.18
CA LEU A 121 15.62 5.62 11.66
C LEU A 121 14.84 5.89 10.36
N PRO A 122 14.74 4.89 9.46
CA PRO A 122 14.14 5.09 8.14
C PRO A 122 12.61 5.22 8.17
N MET A 123 11.93 4.83 9.26
CA MET A 123 10.47 4.72 9.32
C MET A 123 9.74 6.02 8.97
N GLN A 124 10.22 7.17 9.47
CA GLN A 124 9.64 8.49 9.16
C GLN A 124 9.73 8.86 7.67
N ARG A 125 10.79 8.38 6.97
CA ARG A 125 10.91 8.57 5.53
C ARG A 125 9.89 7.72 4.78
N TRP A 126 9.82 6.43 5.09
CA TRP A 126 8.86 5.52 4.47
C TRP A 126 7.41 5.96 4.70
N PHE A 127 7.08 6.46 5.89
CA PHE A 127 5.76 7.03 6.18
C PHE A 127 5.39 8.19 5.23
N ARG A 128 6.33 9.10 4.95
CA ARG A 128 6.09 10.20 4.00
C ARG A 128 6.03 9.71 2.55
N ASP A 129 6.92 8.80 2.17
CA ASP A 129 7.01 8.29 0.82
C ASP A 129 5.73 7.55 0.40
N VAL A 130 5.21 6.68 1.28
CA VAL A 130 3.98 5.93 0.96
C VAL A 130 2.74 6.81 0.92
N ARG A 131 2.76 7.97 1.58
CA ARG A 131 1.63 8.90 1.56
C ARG A 131 1.33 9.42 0.15
N LEU A 132 2.35 9.60 -0.69
CA LEU A 132 2.20 10.00 -2.08
C LEU A 132 1.20 9.09 -2.83
N TRP A 133 1.27 7.80 -2.62
CA TRP A 133 0.49 6.82 -3.36
C TRP A 133 -1.01 6.80 -3.03
N SER A 134 -1.46 7.50 -2.00
CA SER A 134 -2.90 7.65 -1.74
C SER A 134 -3.58 8.64 -2.69
N PHE A 135 -2.82 9.54 -3.31
CA PHE A 135 -3.36 10.53 -4.26
C PHE A 135 -2.71 10.50 -5.65
N ALA A 136 -1.66 9.70 -5.86
CA ALA A 136 -1.01 9.51 -7.15
C ALA A 136 -0.99 8.01 -7.55
N PRO A 137 -1.02 7.69 -8.86
CA PRO A 137 -1.35 8.53 -10.01
C PRO A 137 -2.84 8.92 -10.06
N LEU A 138 -3.72 8.09 -9.48
CA LEU A 138 -5.14 8.36 -9.26
C LEU A 138 -5.41 8.25 -7.76
N ASN A 139 -6.11 9.21 -7.18
CA ASN A 139 -6.39 9.19 -5.74
C ASN A 139 -7.29 8.01 -5.35
N ASN A 140 -7.17 7.57 -4.10
CA ASN A 140 -7.87 6.39 -3.60
C ASN A 140 -9.41 6.57 -3.60
N GLU A 141 -9.90 7.78 -3.47
CA GLU A 141 -11.32 8.13 -3.54
C GLU A 141 -11.88 7.91 -4.95
N MET A 142 -11.16 8.36 -5.99
CA MET A 142 -11.54 8.11 -7.38
C MET A 142 -11.48 6.62 -7.74
N VAL A 143 -10.52 5.87 -7.17
CA VAL A 143 -10.48 4.41 -7.33
C VAL A 143 -11.74 3.77 -6.73
N ARG A 144 -12.17 4.19 -5.54
CA ARG A 144 -13.41 3.70 -4.92
C ARG A 144 -14.64 4.02 -5.75
N ASN A 145 -14.73 5.23 -6.29
CA ASN A 145 -15.83 5.59 -7.21
C ASN A 145 -15.86 4.66 -8.41
N ARG A 146 -14.72 4.38 -9.05
CA ARG A 146 -14.65 3.46 -10.19
C ARG A 146 -15.02 2.03 -9.83
N ILE A 147 -14.63 1.55 -8.65
CA ILE A 147 -15.07 0.24 -8.14
C ILE A 147 -16.59 0.22 -7.97
N GLY A 148 -17.17 1.24 -7.35
CA GLY A 148 -18.60 1.39 -7.19
C GLY A 148 -19.35 1.34 -8.51
N GLU A 149 -18.92 2.13 -9.49
CA GLU A 149 -19.54 2.21 -10.79
C GLU A 149 -19.38 0.92 -11.62
N ARG A 150 -18.14 0.40 -11.72
CA ARG A 150 -17.85 -0.66 -12.70
C ARG A 150 -18.03 -2.08 -12.16
N LEU A 151 -17.83 -2.29 -10.85
CA LEU A 151 -17.97 -3.61 -10.24
C LEU A 151 -19.34 -3.80 -9.60
N LEU A 152 -19.86 -2.77 -8.95
CA LEU A 152 -21.12 -2.85 -8.20
C LEU A 152 -22.33 -2.27 -8.96
N GLY A 153 -22.12 -1.65 -10.13
CA GLY A 153 -23.19 -1.06 -10.93
C GLY A 153 -23.87 0.15 -10.29
N LEU A 154 -23.17 0.83 -9.35
CA LEU A 154 -23.72 2.01 -8.70
C LEU A 154 -23.79 3.21 -9.64
N PRO A 155 -24.73 4.14 -9.44
CA PRO A 155 -24.77 5.39 -10.19
C PRO A 155 -23.47 6.19 -10.04
N ARG A 156 -23.12 6.91 -11.10
CA ARG A 156 -21.97 7.80 -11.09
C ARG A 156 -22.13 8.90 -10.04
N SER A 157 -21.08 9.15 -9.24
CA SER A 157 -21.13 10.05 -8.09
C SER A 157 -20.75 11.51 -8.39
N TYR A 158 -20.36 11.83 -9.64
CA TYR A 158 -19.91 13.16 -10.10
C TYR A 158 -20.20 13.38 -11.58
#